data_6ebadcdd6fe89f8a284a0a411c28435f
#
_entry.id   6ebadcdd6fe89f8a284a0a411c28435f
#
_cell.length_a   1.000
_cell.length_b   1.000
_cell.length_c   1.000
_cell.angle_alpha   90.00
_cell.angle_beta   90.00
_cell.angle_gamma   90.00
#
_symmetry.space_group_name_H-M   'P 1'
#
loop_
_entity.id
_entity.type
_entity.pdbx_description
1 polymer ?
#
loop_
_entity_poly.entity_id
_entity_poly.type
_entity_poly.pdbx_seq_one_letter_code
_entity_poly.pdbx_strand_id
1 'polypeptide(L)'
;TASDVGPYTASVFYALDRFAAKDKIKQALDEGRIVLSNRFTGSNMAHQGTKFSNAEQRRGFFIWEDNLEFEMMGIPRPTANIVLRVDANTTRHLIELRAEKEGKTIDIHEADQAHLEQSVEVYDDLCTLFPKDFLRVDCVRSNKFMTREQIHDIVWSTVDPLLPKAEKRTGSLTTGADD
;
A
#
# COMPACT_ATOMS: atom_id res chain seq x y z
N THR A 1 24.84 3.69 9.14
CA THR A 1 23.44 4.08 9.44
C THR A 1 22.48 3.46 8.43
N ALA A 2 21.17 3.46 8.68
CA ALA A 2 20.16 2.93 7.74
C ALA A 2 20.18 3.67 6.38
N SER A 3 20.63 4.92 6.37
CA SER A 3 20.85 5.72 5.15
C SER A 3 21.98 5.21 4.26
N ASP A 4 22.93 4.45 4.83
CA ASP A 4 24.11 3.97 4.09
C ASP A 4 23.81 2.68 3.31
N VAL A 5 22.66 2.06 3.56
CA VAL A 5 22.23 0.85 2.84
C VAL A 5 21.60 1.28 1.51
N GLY A 6 22.18 0.78 0.42
CA GLY A 6 21.65 1.04 -0.92
C GLY A 6 20.21 0.55 -1.11
N PRO A 7 19.43 1.16 -2.02
CA PRO A 7 18.01 0.84 -2.21
C PRO A 7 17.77 -0.63 -2.55
N TYR A 8 18.55 -1.21 -3.44
CA TYR A 8 18.45 -2.63 -3.82
C TYR A 8 18.70 -3.58 -2.65
N THR A 9 19.77 -3.33 -1.87
CA THR A 9 20.10 -4.17 -0.71
C THR A 9 19.02 -4.10 0.35
N ALA A 10 18.53 -2.90 0.67
CA ALA A 10 17.44 -2.72 1.62
C ALA A 10 16.16 -3.46 1.16
N SER A 11 15.84 -3.36 -0.13
CA SER A 11 14.66 -4.02 -0.71
C SER A 11 14.72 -5.54 -0.57
N VAL A 12 15.87 -6.16 -0.78
CA VAL A 12 16.02 -7.61 -0.61
C VAL A 12 15.65 -8.06 0.81
N PHE A 13 16.05 -7.32 1.84
CA PHE A 13 15.67 -7.66 3.21
C PHE A 13 14.15 -7.59 3.45
N TYR A 14 13.50 -6.54 2.92
CA TYR A 14 12.04 -6.42 3.02
C TYR A 14 11.32 -7.48 2.16
N ALA A 15 11.88 -7.85 1.02
CA ALA A 15 11.35 -8.93 0.19
C ALA A 15 11.46 -10.29 0.89
N LEU A 16 12.55 -10.57 1.60
CA LEU A 16 12.70 -11.80 2.39
C LEU A 16 11.68 -11.89 3.52
N ASP A 17 11.35 -10.79 4.18
CA ASP A 17 10.30 -10.76 5.20
C ASP A 17 8.92 -11.11 4.61
N ARG A 18 8.58 -10.52 3.46
CA ARG A 18 7.34 -10.86 2.74
C ARG A 18 7.36 -12.29 2.20
N PHE A 19 8.51 -12.77 1.74
CA PHE A 19 8.67 -14.14 1.30
C PHE A 19 8.41 -15.14 2.44
N ALA A 20 8.87 -14.85 3.66
CA ALA A 20 8.59 -15.67 4.83
C ALA A 20 7.08 -15.74 5.17
N ALA A 21 6.32 -14.70 4.83
CA ALA A 21 4.87 -14.65 5.03
C ALA A 21 4.07 -15.22 3.84
N LYS A 22 4.71 -15.52 2.71
CA LYS A 22 4.09 -15.87 1.43
C LYS A 22 3.06 -17.00 1.52
N ASP A 23 3.46 -18.11 2.13
CA ASP A 23 2.60 -19.30 2.18
C ASP A 23 1.34 -19.08 3.02
N LYS A 24 1.47 -18.28 4.09
CA LYS A 24 0.35 -17.89 4.95
C LYS A 24 -0.65 -16.99 4.21
N ILE A 25 -0.13 -16.06 3.41
CA ILE A 25 -0.96 -15.20 2.56
C ILE A 25 -1.65 -16.04 1.50
N LYS A 26 -0.92 -16.90 0.81
CA LYS A 26 -1.45 -17.79 -0.23
C LYS A 26 -2.54 -18.70 0.31
N GLN A 27 -2.31 -19.36 1.44
CA GLN A 27 -3.33 -20.18 2.08
C GLN A 27 -4.60 -19.40 2.37
N ALA A 28 -4.50 -18.18 2.89
CA ALA A 28 -5.66 -17.35 3.17
C ALA A 28 -6.46 -17.01 1.90
N LEU A 29 -5.76 -16.71 0.80
CA LEU A 29 -6.38 -16.43 -0.50
C LEU A 29 -7.04 -17.69 -1.08
N ASP A 30 -6.38 -18.83 -1.02
CA ASP A 30 -6.90 -20.13 -1.51
C ASP A 30 -8.16 -20.57 -0.72
N GLU A 31 -8.28 -20.17 0.54
CA GLU A 31 -9.48 -20.33 1.37
C GLU A 31 -10.59 -19.29 1.06
N GLY A 32 -10.41 -18.44 0.06
CA GLY A 32 -11.38 -17.42 -0.34
C GLY A 32 -11.45 -16.22 0.63
N ARG A 33 -10.46 -16.05 1.50
CA ARG A 33 -10.38 -14.90 2.41
C ARG A 33 -9.80 -13.67 1.73
N ILE A 34 -10.22 -12.50 2.19
CA ILE A 34 -9.62 -11.23 1.80
C ILE A 34 -8.41 -10.98 2.72
N VAL A 35 -7.26 -10.69 2.13
CA VAL A 35 -6.05 -10.32 2.85
C VAL A 35 -5.84 -8.82 2.72
N LEU A 36 -5.86 -8.12 3.85
CA LEU A 36 -5.54 -6.71 3.94
C LEU A 36 -4.19 -6.53 4.64
N SER A 37 -3.25 -5.89 3.94
CA SER A 37 -1.93 -5.57 4.48
C SER A 37 -1.76 -4.07 4.65
N ASN A 38 -1.36 -3.64 5.83
CA ASN A 38 -0.87 -2.27 6.03
C ASN A 38 0.60 -2.23 5.62
N ARG A 39 0.88 -1.57 4.48
CA ARG A 39 2.18 -1.56 3.79
C ARG A 39 2.55 -2.93 3.20
N PHE A 40 3.03 -2.91 1.99
CA PHE A 40 3.49 -4.09 1.26
C PHE A 40 4.61 -3.66 0.28
N THR A 41 4.82 -4.36 -0.84
CA THR A 41 5.85 -4.06 -1.85
C THR A 41 5.83 -2.60 -2.30
N GLY A 42 4.64 -2.03 -2.58
CA GLY A 42 4.50 -0.62 -2.97
C GLY A 42 5.07 0.37 -1.95
N SER A 43 5.00 0.05 -0.66
CA SER A 43 5.63 0.88 0.38
C SER A 43 7.16 0.82 0.31
N ASN A 44 7.73 -0.34 0.01
CA ASN A 44 9.18 -0.47 -0.18
C ASN A 44 9.62 0.28 -1.45
N MET A 45 8.90 0.11 -2.57
CA MET A 45 9.13 0.87 -3.80
C MET A 45 9.16 2.37 -3.53
N ALA A 46 8.18 2.90 -2.79
CA ALA A 46 8.10 4.32 -2.49
C ALA A 46 9.28 4.79 -1.64
N HIS A 47 9.55 4.13 -0.51
CA HIS A 47 10.61 4.55 0.41
C HIS A 47 12.02 4.40 -0.17
N GLN A 48 12.31 3.31 -0.88
CA GLN A 48 13.62 3.16 -1.51
C GLN A 48 13.72 4.01 -2.78
N GLY A 49 12.59 4.27 -3.44
CA GLY A 49 12.50 5.13 -4.62
C GLY A 49 12.97 6.56 -4.38
N THR A 50 12.84 7.10 -3.13
CA THR A 50 13.36 8.42 -2.77
C THR A 50 14.88 8.56 -2.91
N LYS A 51 15.60 7.43 -2.94
CA LYS A 51 17.07 7.43 -3.09
C LYS A 51 17.54 7.63 -4.53
N PHE A 52 16.63 7.68 -5.49
CA PHE A 52 16.94 7.91 -6.90
C PHE A 52 16.64 9.34 -7.30
N SER A 53 17.56 9.96 -8.01
CA SER A 53 17.48 11.39 -8.36
C SER A 53 16.56 11.72 -9.53
N ASN A 54 16.16 10.72 -10.33
CA ASN A 54 15.30 10.94 -11.48
C ASN A 54 14.27 9.82 -11.69
N ALA A 55 13.17 10.15 -12.37
CA ALA A 55 12.03 9.27 -12.60
C ALA A 55 12.37 8.00 -13.41
N GLU A 56 13.33 8.08 -14.34
CA GLU A 56 13.73 6.92 -15.15
C GLU A 56 14.43 5.85 -14.29
N GLN A 57 15.35 6.28 -13.43
CA GLN A 57 16.02 5.39 -12.49
C GLN A 57 15.00 4.79 -11.49
N ARG A 58 14.07 5.59 -10.98
CA ARG A 58 12.98 5.11 -10.12
C ARG A 58 12.14 4.05 -10.83
N ARG A 59 11.76 4.31 -12.09
CA ARG A 59 11.00 3.34 -12.89
C ARG A 59 11.77 2.02 -13.08
N GLY A 60 13.06 2.08 -13.38
CA GLY A 60 13.91 0.89 -13.48
C GLY A 60 13.93 0.09 -12.16
N PHE A 61 14.05 0.79 -11.04
CA PHE A 61 14.01 0.19 -9.71
C PHE A 61 12.63 -0.47 -9.42
N PHE A 62 11.52 0.18 -9.74
CA PHE A 62 10.18 -0.38 -9.53
C PHE A 62 9.96 -1.67 -10.34
N ILE A 63 10.40 -1.70 -11.60
CA ILE A 63 10.31 -2.90 -12.44
C ILE A 63 11.19 -4.03 -11.88
N TRP A 64 12.38 -3.70 -11.38
CA TRP A 64 13.25 -4.68 -10.74
C TRP A 64 12.62 -5.27 -9.47
N GLU A 65 12.06 -4.43 -8.60
CA GLU A 65 11.41 -4.83 -7.36
C GLU A 65 10.19 -5.72 -7.63
N ASP A 66 9.36 -5.32 -8.59
CA ASP A 66 8.20 -6.10 -9.04
C ASP A 66 8.60 -7.49 -9.51
N ASN A 67 9.64 -7.57 -10.35
CA ASN A 67 10.16 -8.83 -10.85
C ASN A 67 10.74 -9.70 -9.73
N LEU A 68 11.54 -9.12 -8.83
CA LEU A 68 12.13 -9.82 -7.69
C LEU A 68 11.05 -10.48 -6.83
N GLU A 69 10.06 -9.72 -6.39
CA GLU A 69 9.10 -10.21 -5.41
C GLU A 69 8.02 -11.11 -6.04
N PHE A 70 7.45 -10.70 -7.15
CA PHE A 70 6.32 -11.41 -7.71
C PHE A 70 6.72 -12.54 -8.66
N GLU A 71 7.71 -12.31 -9.53
CA GLU A 71 8.10 -13.32 -10.52
C GLU A 71 9.16 -14.29 -9.97
N MET A 72 10.20 -13.80 -9.29
CA MET A 72 11.29 -14.65 -8.82
C MET A 72 10.98 -15.31 -7.47
N MET A 73 10.45 -14.56 -6.49
CA MET A 73 10.12 -15.08 -5.16
C MET A 73 8.71 -15.68 -5.09
N GLY A 74 7.85 -15.38 -6.05
CA GLY A 74 6.47 -15.89 -6.10
C GLY A 74 5.61 -15.41 -4.93
N ILE A 75 5.86 -14.20 -4.44
CA ILE A 75 5.01 -13.54 -3.45
C ILE A 75 3.67 -13.21 -4.12
N PRO A 76 2.51 -13.47 -3.50
CA PRO A 76 1.23 -13.16 -4.11
C PRO A 76 1.09 -11.68 -4.44
N ARG A 77 0.80 -11.37 -5.70
CA ARG A 77 0.59 -10.00 -6.18
C ARG A 77 -0.70 -9.43 -5.57
N PRO A 78 -0.69 -8.23 -4.99
CA PRO A 78 -1.91 -7.59 -4.53
C PRO A 78 -2.88 -7.35 -5.68
N THR A 79 -4.18 -7.51 -5.43
CA THR A 79 -5.23 -7.09 -6.38
C THR A 79 -5.19 -5.59 -6.64
N ALA A 80 -4.89 -4.80 -5.61
CA ALA A 80 -4.66 -3.37 -5.70
C ALA A 80 -3.86 -2.85 -4.50
N ASN A 81 -3.11 -1.77 -4.72
CA ASN A 81 -2.50 -0.96 -3.67
C ASN A 81 -3.30 0.35 -3.55
N ILE A 82 -3.90 0.59 -2.41
CA ILE A 82 -4.61 1.85 -2.15
C ILE A 82 -3.62 2.86 -1.58
N VAL A 83 -3.38 3.94 -2.30
CA VAL A 83 -2.48 5.01 -1.88
C VAL A 83 -3.31 6.17 -1.32
N LEU A 84 -3.27 6.34 -0.01
CA LEU A 84 -3.89 7.48 0.67
C LEU A 84 -2.97 8.69 0.52
N ARG A 85 -3.28 9.53 -0.47
CA ARG A 85 -2.43 10.65 -0.83
C ARG A 85 -2.72 11.85 0.05
N VAL A 86 -1.69 12.29 0.78
CA VAL A 86 -1.68 13.51 1.59
C VAL A 86 -0.46 14.31 1.18
N ASP A 87 -0.57 15.64 1.08
CA ASP A 87 0.59 16.50 0.81
C ASP A 87 1.55 16.53 2.04
N ALA A 88 2.82 16.88 1.79
CA ALA A 88 3.85 16.83 2.81
C ALA A 88 3.59 17.77 4.01
N ASN A 89 3.02 18.94 3.77
CA ASN A 89 2.71 19.90 4.84
C ASN A 89 1.59 19.37 5.75
N THR A 90 0.52 18.85 5.15
CA THR A 90 -0.57 18.23 5.90
C THR A 90 -0.07 16.98 6.65
N THR A 91 0.77 16.15 6.02
CA THR A 91 1.38 14.98 6.65
C THR A 91 2.18 15.37 7.89
N ARG A 92 3.05 16.38 7.78
CA ARG A 92 3.83 16.89 8.90
C ARG A 92 2.94 17.34 10.05
N HIS A 93 1.92 18.13 9.75
CA HIS A 93 0.98 18.59 10.78
C HIS A 93 0.27 17.41 11.49
N LEU A 94 -0.14 16.38 10.76
CA LEU A 94 -0.76 15.19 11.33
C LEU A 94 0.21 14.38 12.21
N ILE A 95 1.49 14.32 11.83
CA ILE A 95 2.54 13.68 12.63
C ILE A 95 2.73 14.42 13.96
N GLU A 96 2.81 15.77 13.90
CA GLU A 96 2.95 16.63 15.10
C GLU A 96 1.75 16.41 16.05
N LEU A 97 0.52 16.47 15.54
CA LEU A 97 -0.70 16.23 16.34
C LEU A 97 -0.74 14.83 16.97
N ARG A 98 -0.28 13.82 16.23
CA ARG A 98 -0.19 12.45 16.75
C ARG A 98 0.84 12.34 17.87
N ALA A 99 2.01 12.92 17.68
CA ALA A 99 3.09 12.92 18.67
C ALA A 99 2.65 13.59 19.98
N GLU A 100 2.00 14.75 19.88
CA GLU A 100 1.42 15.45 21.05
C GLU A 100 0.40 14.58 21.78
N LYS A 101 -0.52 13.96 21.04
CA LYS A 101 -1.58 13.12 21.63
C LYS A 101 -1.07 11.85 22.30
N GLU A 102 -0.02 11.24 21.72
CA GLU A 102 0.54 9.98 22.23
C GLU A 102 1.71 10.18 23.19
N GLY A 103 2.19 11.40 23.37
CA GLY A 103 3.37 11.72 24.20
C GLY A 103 4.65 11.08 23.68
N LYS A 104 4.76 10.88 22.36
CA LYS A 104 5.90 10.25 21.70
C LYS A 104 6.77 11.30 21.01
N THR A 105 8.08 11.02 20.93
CA THR A 105 9.01 11.78 20.09
C THR A 105 8.77 11.44 18.62
N ILE A 106 8.84 12.47 17.77
CA ILE A 106 8.74 12.29 16.31
C ILE A 106 10.00 11.60 15.81
N ASP A 107 9.86 10.58 14.95
CA ASP A 107 10.98 9.92 14.30
C ASP A 107 11.74 10.92 13.40
N ILE A 108 13.06 10.79 13.33
CA ILE A 108 13.92 11.69 12.53
C ILE A 108 13.51 11.70 11.05
N HIS A 109 13.09 10.55 10.50
CA HIS A 109 12.62 10.46 9.12
C HIS A 109 11.22 11.04 8.92
N GLU A 110 10.35 10.98 9.93
CA GLU A 110 9.04 11.62 9.92
C GLU A 110 9.14 13.16 10.07
N ALA A 111 10.22 13.66 10.64
CA ALA A 111 10.46 15.09 10.84
C ALA A 111 11.09 15.77 9.59
N ASP A 112 11.66 15.01 8.67
CA ASP A 112 12.36 15.55 7.50
C ASP A 112 11.37 15.93 6.39
N GLN A 113 11.14 17.23 6.24
CA GLN A 113 10.24 17.80 5.22
C GLN A 113 10.63 17.38 3.80
N ALA A 114 11.94 17.38 3.48
CA ALA A 114 12.42 17.01 2.15
C ALA A 114 12.14 15.55 1.85
N HIS A 115 12.28 14.68 2.84
CA HIS A 115 11.94 13.25 2.71
C HIS A 115 10.43 13.03 2.52
N LEU A 116 9.59 13.79 3.22
CA LEU A 116 8.13 13.73 3.03
C LEU A 116 7.74 14.17 1.62
N GLU A 117 8.29 15.27 1.12
CA GLU A 117 8.03 15.76 -0.25
C GLU A 117 8.47 14.74 -1.31
N GLN A 118 9.67 14.18 -1.19
CA GLN A 118 10.15 13.13 -2.07
C GLN A 118 9.27 11.88 -2.01
N SER A 119 8.84 11.48 -0.82
CA SER A 119 7.96 10.32 -0.67
C SER A 119 6.62 10.53 -1.39
N VAL A 120 6.04 11.71 -1.28
CA VAL A 120 4.80 12.07 -2.00
C VAL A 120 5.01 12.00 -3.52
N GLU A 121 6.12 12.56 -4.03
CA GLU A 121 6.47 12.51 -5.45
C GLU A 121 6.59 11.05 -5.95
N VAL A 122 7.28 10.20 -5.19
CA VAL A 122 7.49 8.79 -5.57
C VAL A 122 6.18 8.00 -5.58
N TYR A 123 5.26 8.25 -4.62
CA TYR A 123 3.93 7.64 -4.65
C TYR A 123 3.09 8.14 -5.83
N ASP A 124 3.18 9.43 -6.18
CA ASP A 124 2.52 9.99 -7.36
C ASP A 124 3.09 9.37 -8.65
N ASP A 125 4.40 9.11 -8.72
CA ASP A 125 5.05 8.37 -9.83
C ASP A 125 4.50 6.92 -9.93
N LEU A 126 4.39 6.19 -8.81
CA LEU A 126 3.84 4.83 -8.79
C LEU A 126 2.40 4.80 -9.32
N CYS A 127 1.55 5.71 -8.87
CA CYS A 127 0.16 5.80 -9.33
C CYS A 127 0.07 6.16 -10.81
N THR A 128 1.01 6.96 -11.33
CA THR A 128 1.05 7.38 -12.74
C THR A 128 1.58 6.28 -13.66
N LEU A 129 2.63 5.58 -13.22
CA LEU A 129 3.29 4.55 -14.02
C LEU A 129 2.53 3.22 -14.01
N PHE A 130 1.86 2.90 -12.91
CA PHE A 130 1.14 1.65 -12.70
C PHE A 130 -0.30 1.87 -12.22
N PRO A 131 -1.14 2.58 -13.02
CA PRO A 131 -2.48 3.01 -12.58
C PRO A 131 -3.48 1.85 -12.36
N LYS A 132 -3.15 0.64 -12.80
CA LYS A 132 -3.97 -0.55 -12.54
C LYS A 132 -3.65 -1.19 -11.19
N ASP A 133 -2.41 -1.03 -10.72
CA ASP A 133 -1.92 -1.66 -9.50
C ASP A 133 -1.94 -0.70 -8.30
N PHE A 134 -1.85 0.61 -8.56
CA PHE A 134 -1.81 1.67 -7.54
C PHE A 134 -2.97 2.64 -7.72
N LEU A 135 -3.96 2.52 -6.86
CA LEU A 135 -5.18 3.32 -6.86
C LEU A 135 -5.05 4.48 -5.87
N ARG A 136 -4.98 5.69 -6.40
CA ARG A 136 -4.81 6.90 -5.61
C ARG A 136 -6.14 7.37 -5.02
N VAL A 137 -6.13 7.65 -3.73
CA VAL A 137 -7.21 8.30 -2.98
C VAL A 137 -6.70 9.60 -2.38
N ASP A 138 -7.12 10.73 -2.93
CA ASP A 138 -6.76 12.04 -2.39
C ASP A 138 -7.50 12.29 -1.07
N CYS A 139 -6.74 12.50 0.01
CA CYS A 139 -7.30 12.73 1.35
C CYS A 139 -7.46 14.22 1.69
N VAL A 140 -7.12 15.12 0.77
CA VAL A 140 -7.24 16.57 0.92
C VAL A 140 -8.17 17.10 -0.16
N ARG A 141 -9.19 17.87 0.22
CA ARG A 141 -10.12 18.55 -0.70
C ARG A 141 -10.23 20.02 -0.33
N SER A 142 -10.08 20.92 -1.30
CA SER A 142 -10.14 22.38 -1.08
C SER A 142 -9.22 22.84 0.06
N ASN A 143 -7.98 22.37 0.09
CA ASN A 143 -6.95 22.62 1.11
C ASN A 143 -7.35 22.21 2.54
N LYS A 144 -8.31 21.29 2.68
CA LYS A 144 -8.70 20.74 3.98
C LYS A 144 -8.53 19.21 3.98
N PHE A 145 -7.93 18.69 5.04
CA PHE A 145 -7.88 17.25 5.26
C PHE A 145 -9.29 16.74 5.52
N MET A 146 -9.69 15.69 4.79
CA MET A 146 -11.01 15.09 4.90
C MET A 146 -11.17 14.30 6.21
N THR A 147 -12.42 14.12 6.67
CA THR A 147 -12.68 13.27 7.82
C THR A 147 -12.41 11.79 7.49
N ARG A 148 -12.26 10.98 8.52
CA ARG A 148 -12.05 9.53 8.36
C ARG A 148 -13.18 8.88 7.59
N GLU A 149 -14.42 9.30 7.86
CA GLU A 149 -15.63 8.81 7.21
C GLU A 149 -15.62 9.15 5.71
N GLN A 150 -15.27 10.38 5.35
CA GLN A 150 -15.18 10.81 3.95
C GLN A 150 -14.10 10.02 3.19
N ILE A 151 -12.92 9.82 3.80
CA ILE A 151 -11.85 9.02 3.20
C ILE A 151 -12.30 7.56 3.09
N HIS A 152 -12.95 7.02 4.13
CA HIS A 152 -13.48 5.66 4.14
C HIS A 152 -14.47 5.43 2.98
N ASP A 153 -15.41 6.34 2.76
CA ASP A 153 -16.40 6.23 1.69
C ASP A 153 -15.75 6.18 0.30
N ILE A 154 -14.69 6.98 0.09
CA ILE A 154 -13.92 6.94 -1.17
C ILE A 154 -13.17 5.63 -1.29
N VAL A 155 -12.46 5.19 -0.25
CA VAL A 155 -11.75 3.91 -0.23
C VAL A 155 -12.72 2.77 -0.48
N TRP A 156 -13.87 2.77 0.18
CA TRP A 156 -14.88 1.73 0.00
C TRP A 156 -15.40 1.69 -1.43
N SER A 157 -15.77 2.83 -2.00
CA SER A 157 -16.21 2.90 -3.41
C SER A 157 -15.16 2.43 -4.42
N THR A 158 -13.88 2.55 -4.06
CA THR A 158 -12.74 2.08 -4.86
C THR A 158 -12.53 0.58 -4.72
N VAL A 159 -12.72 0.02 -3.53
CA VAL A 159 -12.43 -1.38 -3.20
C VAL A 159 -13.61 -2.31 -3.50
N ASP A 160 -14.85 -1.87 -3.24
CA ASP A 160 -16.07 -2.68 -3.40
C ASP A 160 -16.18 -3.39 -4.78
N PRO A 161 -15.87 -2.74 -5.92
CA PRO A 161 -15.86 -3.38 -7.22
C PRO A 161 -14.80 -4.49 -7.40
N LEU A 162 -13.76 -4.49 -6.57
CA LEU A 162 -12.66 -5.45 -6.61
C LEU A 162 -12.96 -6.69 -5.74
N LEU A 163 -13.94 -6.60 -4.85
CA LEU A 163 -14.29 -7.70 -3.97
C LEU A 163 -15.00 -8.83 -4.70
N PRO A 164 -14.77 -10.10 -4.31
CA PRO A 164 -15.52 -11.22 -4.83
C PRO A 164 -17.02 -11.00 -4.59
N LYS A 165 -17.80 -11.05 -5.64
CA LYS A 165 -19.26 -11.00 -5.49
C LYS A 165 -19.70 -12.27 -4.77
N ALA A 166 -20.45 -12.13 -3.68
CA ALA A 166 -21.06 -13.25 -3.00
C ALA A 166 -21.91 -14.04 -4.02
N GLU A 167 -21.55 -15.28 -4.29
CA GLU A 167 -22.43 -16.16 -5.02
C GLU A 167 -23.75 -16.23 -4.26
N LYS A 168 -24.86 -15.88 -4.90
CA LYS A 168 -26.17 -16.13 -4.34
C LYS A 168 -26.25 -17.64 -4.15
N ARG A 169 -26.19 -18.10 -2.89
CA ARG A 169 -26.52 -19.48 -2.53
C ARG A 169 -27.98 -19.69 -2.97
N THR A 170 -28.15 -20.21 -4.18
CA THR A 170 -29.40 -20.83 -4.61
C THR A 170 -29.48 -22.18 -3.93
N GLY A 171 -29.72 -22.17 -2.62
CA GLY A 171 -30.12 -23.34 -1.89
C GLY A 171 -31.57 -23.62 -2.23
N SER A 172 -31.82 -24.52 -3.16
CA SER A 172 -33.12 -25.16 -3.27
C SER A 172 -33.35 -25.94 -1.98
N LEU A 173 -34.22 -25.45 -1.12
CA LEU A 173 -34.86 -26.26 -0.10
C LEU A 173 -35.71 -27.29 -0.83
N THR A 174 -35.17 -28.49 -1.05
CA THR A 174 -35.98 -29.69 -1.31
C THR A 174 -36.65 -30.03 0.00
N THR A 175 -37.90 -29.57 0.16
CA THR A 175 -38.83 -30.17 1.14
C THR A 175 -39.12 -31.60 0.69
N GLY A 176 -38.44 -32.54 1.32
CA GLY A 176 -38.87 -33.95 1.29
C GLY A 176 -40.22 -34.05 1.98
N ALA A 177 -41.27 -34.26 1.23
CA ALA A 177 -42.50 -34.77 1.75
C ALA A 177 -42.35 -36.31 1.80
N ASP A 178 -42.32 -36.85 2.97
CA ASP A 178 -42.44 -38.26 3.23
C ASP A 178 -43.92 -38.65 3.17
N ASP A 179 -44.22 -39.65 2.35
CA ASP A 179 -45.33 -40.54 2.52
C ASP A 179 -44.88 -41.82 3.23
#